data_6245bb2fb2552c7599c9fdee3e8aa154
#
_entry.id   6245bb2fb2552c7599c9fdee3e8aa154
#
_cell.length_a   1.000
_cell.length_b   1.000
_cell.length_c   1.000
_cell.angle_alpha   90.00
_cell.angle_beta   90.00
_cell.angle_gamma   90.00
#
_symmetry.space_group_name_H-M   'P 1'
#
loop_
_entity.id
_entity.type
_entity.pdbx_description
1 polymer ?
#
loop_
_entity_poly.entity_id
_entity_poly.type
_entity_poly.pdbx_seq_one_letter_code
_entity_poly.pdbx_strand_id
1 'polypeptide(L)'
;GVLAAGDHLPSTRMLARQLGVARGTVVAAYELLAAEGLTVSAHGSGTRVNPNLAQLAERRIDGTTPGAPIIPSAPNAPAARLLPLIPGMPDTHTLIDSTWRAAWRDACTTTSVTGTEPAATGIPQLREEISTHLRYMRGLVVNPDRIIVTAGARDGLALLLNVLGPGTIGVESPGYPSLRRVPATLGHTIVDLHTDHHGVNPAELQHLQGLDRVLVTPS
;
A
#
# COMPACT_ATOMS: atom_id res chain seq x y z
N GLY A 1 -27.22 8.99 -9.40
CA GLY A 1 -27.34 10.13 -8.51
C GLY A 1 -26.26 10.06 -7.45
N VAL A 2 -25.62 11.17 -7.15
CA VAL A 2 -24.62 11.29 -6.08
C VAL A 2 -25.37 11.61 -4.79
N LEU A 3 -25.16 10.82 -3.72
CA LEU A 3 -25.71 11.10 -2.40
C LEU A 3 -24.94 12.26 -1.76
N ALA A 4 -25.68 13.21 -1.19
CA ALA A 4 -25.11 14.33 -0.44
C ALA A 4 -25.05 14.03 1.07
N ALA A 5 -24.25 14.80 1.81
CA ALA A 5 -24.20 14.72 3.27
C ALA A 5 -25.59 15.01 3.87
N GLY A 6 -26.07 14.14 4.75
CA GLY A 6 -27.40 14.22 5.34
C GLY A 6 -28.51 13.49 4.59
N ASP A 7 -28.28 13.03 3.36
CA ASP A 7 -29.28 12.29 2.58
C ASP A 7 -29.69 10.99 3.26
N HIS A 8 -30.97 10.65 3.15
CA HIS A 8 -31.51 9.40 3.67
C HIS A 8 -31.16 8.24 2.76
N LEU A 9 -30.63 7.16 3.33
CA LEU A 9 -30.49 5.89 2.65
C LEU A 9 -31.81 5.10 2.64
N PRO A 10 -32.08 4.31 1.60
CA PRO A 10 -33.22 3.41 1.57
C PRO A 10 -33.19 2.45 2.76
N SER A 11 -34.34 1.96 3.21
CA SER A 11 -34.33 0.91 4.22
C SER A 11 -33.66 -0.35 3.70
N THR A 12 -33.02 -1.12 4.58
CA THR A 12 -32.32 -2.37 4.18
C THR A 12 -33.22 -3.36 3.45
N ARG A 13 -34.54 -3.35 3.78
CA ARG A 13 -35.53 -4.18 3.07
C ARG A 13 -35.79 -3.66 1.65
N MET A 14 -35.90 -2.33 1.49
CA MET A 14 -36.18 -1.73 0.20
C MET A 14 -34.98 -1.89 -0.74
N LEU A 15 -33.79 -1.61 -0.25
CA LEU A 15 -32.57 -1.74 -1.06
C LEU A 15 -32.28 -3.19 -1.45
N ALA A 16 -32.52 -4.14 -0.56
CA ALA A 16 -32.38 -5.58 -0.87
C ALA A 16 -33.30 -6.02 -2.00
N ARG A 17 -34.56 -5.53 -2.00
CA ARG A 17 -35.51 -5.81 -3.10
C ARG A 17 -35.09 -5.15 -4.40
N GLN A 18 -34.63 -3.88 -4.36
CA GLN A 18 -34.18 -3.16 -5.56
C GLN A 18 -32.97 -3.80 -6.22
N LEU A 19 -32.05 -4.33 -5.41
CA LEU A 19 -30.80 -4.94 -5.89
C LEU A 19 -30.91 -6.45 -6.14
N GLY A 20 -32.02 -7.09 -5.75
CA GLY A 20 -32.19 -8.53 -5.88
C GLY A 20 -31.25 -9.36 -5.01
N VAL A 21 -30.80 -8.81 -3.85
CA VAL A 21 -29.86 -9.47 -2.93
C VAL A 21 -30.53 -9.83 -1.60
N ALA A 22 -29.88 -10.72 -0.82
CA ALA A 22 -30.36 -11.04 0.53
C ALA A 22 -30.30 -9.79 1.44
N ARG A 23 -31.29 -9.62 2.30
CA ARG A 23 -31.34 -8.49 3.26
C ARG A 23 -30.10 -8.45 4.16
N GLY A 24 -29.56 -9.60 4.56
CA GLY A 24 -28.35 -9.69 5.39
C GLY A 24 -27.13 -9.05 4.72
N THR A 25 -27.01 -9.17 3.40
CA THR A 25 -25.93 -8.52 2.63
C THR A 25 -26.01 -7.00 2.72
N VAL A 26 -27.23 -6.44 2.64
CA VAL A 26 -27.42 -4.99 2.76
C VAL A 26 -27.20 -4.51 4.20
N VAL A 27 -27.59 -5.31 5.18
CA VAL A 27 -27.32 -5.01 6.61
C VAL A 27 -25.83 -4.95 6.85
N ALA A 28 -25.06 -5.96 6.42
CA ALA A 28 -23.60 -5.98 6.56
C ALA A 28 -22.92 -4.79 5.86
N ALA A 29 -23.39 -4.41 4.67
CA ALA A 29 -22.89 -3.23 3.97
C ALA A 29 -23.16 -1.93 4.75
N TYR A 30 -24.34 -1.78 5.35
CA TYR A 30 -24.68 -0.61 6.15
C TYR A 30 -23.89 -0.55 7.46
N GLU A 31 -23.63 -1.69 8.10
CA GLU A 31 -22.77 -1.78 9.27
C GLU A 31 -21.32 -1.38 8.96
N LEU A 32 -20.80 -1.81 7.80
CA LEU A 32 -19.48 -1.40 7.34
C LEU A 32 -19.40 0.12 7.11
N LEU A 33 -20.39 0.69 6.41
CA LEU A 33 -20.45 2.14 6.18
C LEU A 33 -20.57 2.92 7.51
N ALA A 34 -21.28 2.39 8.48
CA ALA A 34 -21.39 2.99 9.81
C ALA A 34 -20.07 2.88 10.58
N ALA A 35 -19.37 1.76 10.52
CA ALA A 35 -18.06 1.55 11.13
C ALA A 35 -17.00 2.51 10.55
N GLU A 36 -17.08 2.81 9.26
CA GLU A 36 -16.22 3.82 8.60
C GLU A 36 -16.64 5.27 8.89
N GLY A 37 -17.74 5.49 9.62
CA GLY A 37 -18.26 6.82 9.93
C GLY A 37 -18.95 7.52 8.75
N LEU A 38 -19.19 6.82 7.65
CA LEU A 38 -19.81 7.37 6.45
C LEU A 38 -21.33 7.53 6.58
N THR A 39 -21.95 6.75 7.48
CA THR A 39 -23.38 6.81 7.76
C THR A 39 -23.65 6.91 9.25
N VAL A 40 -24.80 7.49 9.61
CA VAL A 40 -25.31 7.54 10.96
C VAL A 40 -26.73 6.97 11.01
N SER A 41 -27.00 6.13 12.00
CA SER A 41 -28.33 5.56 12.22
C SER A 41 -28.92 6.15 13.51
N ALA A 42 -30.13 6.68 13.45
CA ALA A 42 -30.86 7.12 14.63
C ALA A 42 -32.11 6.23 14.80
N HIS A 43 -32.37 5.83 16.04
CA HIS A 43 -33.51 4.98 16.36
C HIS A 43 -34.83 5.63 15.90
N GLY A 44 -35.56 4.96 15.02
CA GLY A 44 -36.83 5.46 14.47
C GLY A 44 -36.72 6.35 13.24
N SER A 45 -35.54 6.93 12.87
CA SER A 45 -35.41 7.85 11.73
C SER A 45 -34.61 7.27 10.56
N GLY A 46 -34.22 6.00 10.62
CA GLY A 46 -33.49 5.33 9.54
C GLY A 46 -31.99 5.64 9.50
N THR A 47 -31.35 5.27 8.41
CA THR A 47 -29.91 5.50 8.15
C THR A 47 -29.77 6.67 7.15
N ARG A 48 -28.84 7.56 7.43
CA ARG A 48 -28.51 8.69 6.53
C ARG A 48 -27.00 8.83 6.35
N VAL A 49 -26.60 9.47 5.28
CA VAL A 49 -25.20 9.87 5.06
C VAL A 49 -24.77 10.82 6.19
N ASN A 50 -23.59 10.60 6.74
CA ASN A 50 -23.09 11.43 7.85
C ASN A 50 -23.05 12.92 7.44
N PRO A 51 -23.78 13.80 8.11
CA PRO A 51 -23.83 15.22 7.76
C PRO A 51 -22.47 15.92 7.92
N ASN A 52 -21.57 15.36 8.73
CA ASN A 52 -20.23 15.91 8.97
C ASN A 52 -19.15 15.25 8.09
N LEU A 53 -19.54 14.63 6.97
CA LEU A 53 -18.63 13.90 6.08
C LEU A 53 -17.48 14.78 5.59
N ALA A 54 -17.75 16.05 5.27
CA ALA A 54 -16.74 17.02 4.84
C ALA A 54 -15.68 17.26 5.94
N GLN A 55 -16.09 17.42 7.19
CA GLN A 55 -15.18 17.60 8.33
C GLN A 55 -14.35 16.33 8.65
N LEU A 56 -14.91 15.15 8.40
CA LEU A 56 -14.18 13.89 8.53
C LEU A 56 -13.14 13.71 7.41
N ALA A 57 -13.44 14.19 6.21
CA ALA A 57 -12.49 14.23 5.11
C ALA A 57 -11.33 15.19 5.40
N GLU A 58 -11.62 16.37 5.93
CA GLU A 58 -10.62 17.36 6.34
C GLU A 58 -9.71 16.83 7.46
N ARG A 59 -10.24 16.17 8.48
CA ARG A 59 -9.44 15.55 9.56
C ARG A 59 -8.53 14.41 9.09
N ARG A 60 -8.87 13.72 8.00
CA ARG A 60 -7.99 12.72 7.36
C ARG A 60 -6.86 13.35 6.55
N ILE A 61 -7.03 14.61 6.14
CA ILE A 61 -6.02 15.38 5.39
C ILE A 61 -5.02 16.05 6.34
N ASP A 62 -5.42 16.37 7.58
CA ASP A 62 -4.53 16.97 8.60
C ASP A 62 -3.48 16.03 9.21
N GLY A 63 -3.42 14.78 8.77
CA GLY A 63 -2.26 13.90 8.94
C GLY A 63 -1.10 14.35 8.04
N THR A 64 -0.82 15.64 8.02
CA THR A 64 0.22 16.25 7.19
C THR A 64 1.60 15.77 7.63
N THR A 65 2.15 14.84 6.87
CA THR A 65 3.61 14.67 6.80
C THR A 65 4.16 15.92 6.11
N PRO A 66 4.98 16.74 6.75
CA PRO A 66 5.58 17.90 6.10
C PRO A 66 6.45 17.44 4.93
N GLY A 67 6.10 17.85 3.73
CA GLY A 67 6.96 17.64 2.55
C GLY A 67 6.36 16.89 1.36
N ALA A 68 5.08 16.50 1.36
CA ALA A 68 4.46 16.04 0.13
C ALA A 68 4.21 17.25 -0.81
N PRO A 69 4.61 17.20 -2.08
CA PRO A 69 4.29 18.27 -3.02
C PRO A 69 2.76 18.36 -3.16
N ILE A 70 2.21 19.51 -2.82
CA ILE A 70 0.81 19.85 -3.07
C ILE A 70 0.69 19.98 -4.59
N ILE A 71 0.09 19.00 -5.24
CA ILE A 71 -0.36 19.13 -6.63
C ILE A 71 -1.58 20.06 -6.57
N PRO A 72 -1.55 21.27 -7.12
CA PRO A 72 -2.69 22.16 -7.10
C PRO A 72 -3.86 21.49 -7.83
N SER A 73 -4.96 21.27 -7.15
CA SER A 73 -6.22 20.92 -7.80
C SER A 73 -6.65 22.11 -8.68
N ALA A 74 -6.56 21.94 -9.98
CA ALA A 74 -7.11 22.92 -10.92
C ALA A 74 -8.63 23.00 -10.74
N PRO A 75 -9.22 24.20 -10.57
CA PRO A 75 -10.65 24.34 -10.42
C PRO A 75 -11.35 24.06 -11.76
N ASN A 76 -12.27 23.08 -11.74
CA ASN A 76 -13.38 22.90 -12.68
C ASN A 76 -13.07 22.97 -14.20
N ALA A 77 -12.06 22.27 -14.67
CA ALA A 77 -12.04 21.85 -16.08
C ALA A 77 -12.96 20.62 -16.25
N PRO A 78 -13.78 20.50 -17.34
CA PRO A 78 -14.51 19.29 -17.61
C PRO A 78 -13.49 18.15 -17.63
N ALA A 79 -13.80 17.06 -16.91
CA ALA A 79 -12.90 15.94 -16.72
C ALA A 79 -12.54 15.32 -18.07
N ALA A 80 -11.57 15.93 -18.75
CA ALA A 80 -10.82 15.25 -19.76
C ALA A 80 -10.28 13.99 -19.09
N ARG A 81 -10.54 12.84 -19.67
CA ARG A 81 -10.13 11.51 -19.19
C ARG A 81 -8.60 11.45 -19.26
N LEU A 82 -7.94 12.14 -18.33
CA LEU A 82 -6.51 12.12 -18.18
C LEU A 82 -6.10 10.70 -17.80
N LEU A 83 -5.30 10.07 -18.64
CA LEU A 83 -4.66 8.81 -18.28
C LEU A 83 -3.57 9.15 -17.26
N PRO A 84 -3.70 8.65 -16.02
CA PRO A 84 -2.67 8.87 -15.02
C PRO A 84 -1.43 8.06 -15.42
N LEU A 85 -0.38 8.74 -15.86
CA LEU A 85 0.92 8.11 -16.12
C LEU A 85 1.69 7.95 -14.79
N ILE A 86 1.13 7.19 -13.86
CA ILE A 86 1.75 6.90 -12.58
C ILE A 86 2.57 5.61 -12.74
N PRO A 87 3.90 5.69 -12.70
CA PRO A 87 4.73 4.49 -12.82
C PRO A 87 4.56 3.57 -11.61
N GLY A 88 4.71 2.26 -11.81
CA GLY A 88 4.67 1.29 -10.73
C GLY A 88 3.26 0.91 -10.24
N MET A 89 2.21 1.27 -10.98
CA MET A 89 0.84 0.81 -10.72
C MET A 89 0.55 -0.45 -11.56
N PRO A 90 0.52 -1.64 -10.95
CA PRO A 90 0.17 -2.85 -11.69
C PRO A 90 -1.31 -2.86 -12.08
N ASP A 91 -1.64 -3.48 -13.20
CA ASP A 91 -3.03 -3.79 -13.53
C ASP A 91 -3.52 -4.93 -12.62
N THR A 92 -4.39 -4.60 -11.69
CA THR A 92 -4.97 -5.56 -10.74
C THR A 92 -6.32 -6.12 -11.17
N HIS A 93 -6.87 -5.67 -12.30
CA HIS A 93 -8.21 -6.07 -12.73
C HIS A 93 -8.35 -7.58 -12.99
N THR A 94 -7.27 -8.22 -13.42
CA THR A 94 -7.24 -9.66 -13.71
C THR A 94 -6.84 -10.54 -12.52
N LEU A 95 -6.36 -9.93 -11.42
CA LEU A 95 -5.83 -10.67 -10.26
C LEU A 95 -6.94 -11.26 -9.36
N ILE A 96 -8.12 -10.65 -9.35
CA ILE A 96 -9.21 -11.06 -8.44
C ILE A 96 -10.07 -12.15 -9.10
N ASP A 97 -9.45 -13.26 -9.43
CA ASP A 97 -10.11 -14.45 -9.95
C ASP A 97 -10.62 -15.40 -8.83
N SER A 98 -11.09 -16.58 -9.22
CA SER A 98 -11.55 -17.60 -8.27
C SER A 98 -10.41 -18.17 -7.42
N THR A 99 -9.21 -18.26 -7.98
CA THR A 99 -8.01 -18.79 -7.31
C THR A 99 -7.54 -17.83 -6.23
N TRP A 100 -7.48 -16.54 -6.54
CA TRP A 100 -7.17 -15.50 -5.56
C TRP A 100 -8.14 -15.50 -4.39
N ARG A 101 -9.45 -15.56 -4.68
CA ARG A 101 -10.48 -15.62 -3.62
C ARG A 101 -10.40 -16.90 -2.79
N ALA A 102 -10.04 -18.04 -3.40
CA ALA A 102 -9.83 -19.29 -2.67
C ALA A 102 -8.63 -19.19 -1.74
N ALA A 103 -7.49 -18.67 -2.22
CA ALA A 103 -6.29 -18.47 -1.43
C ALA A 103 -6.53 -17.56 -0.21
N TRP A 104 -7.29 -16.46 -0.39
CA TRP A 104 -7.67 -15.58 0.71
C TRP A 104 -8.54 -16.29 1.76
N ARG A 105 -9.54 -17.07 1.33
CA ARG A 105 -10.37 -17.85 2.27
C ARG A 105 -9.54 -18.86 3.04
N ASP A 106 -8.64 -19.56 2.36
CA ASP A 106 -7.76 -20.55 2.98
C ASP A 106 -6.82 -19.90 4.00
N ALA A 107 -6.16 -18.82 3.64
CA ALA A 107 -5.31 -18.06 4.55
C ALA A 107 -6.06 -17.58 5.80
N CYS A 108 -7.29 -17.09 5.65
CA CYS A 108 -8.11 -16.65 6.78
C CYS A 108 -8.56 -17.79 7.69
N THR A 109 -8.73 -19.00 7.16
CA THR A 109 -9.13 -20.17 7.97
C THR A 109 -7.96 -20.82 8.69
N THR A 110 -6.78 -20.76 8.10
CA THR A 110 -5.56 -21.39 8.63
C THR A 110 -4.95 -20.58 9.78
N THR A 111 -5.26 -19.30 9.86
CA THR A 111 -4.76 -18.42 10.93
C THR A 111 -5.60 -18.59 12.19
N SER A 112 -5.49 -19.72 12.86
CA SER A 112 -5.88 -19.78 14.26
C SER A 112 -4.86 -18.97 15.07
N VAL A 113 -5.17 -17.70 15.32
CA VAL A 113 -4.44 -16.83 16.24
C VAL A 113 -4.65 -17.40 17.66
N THR A 114 -3.96 -18.46 17.97
CA THR A 114 -3.89 -19.00 19.33
C THR A 114 -2.92 -18.16 20.12
N GLY A 115 -3.30 -16.94 20.52
CA GLY A 115 -2.67 -16.17 21.60
C GLY A 115 -1.13 -16.03 21.63
N THR A 116 -0.44 -16.57 20.66
CA THR A 116 1.03 -16.51 20.52
C THR A 116 1.38 -15.28 19.68
N GLU A 117 2.21 -14.43 20.22
CA GLU A 117 2.73 -13.26 19.50
C GLU A 117 3.42 -13.71 18.20
N PRO A 118 3.10 -13.11 17.06
CA PRO A 118 3.71 -13.49 15.78
C PRO A 118 5.23 -13.31 15.86
N ALA A 119 5.99 -14.24 15.29
CA ALA A 119 7.45 -14.11 15.22
C ALA A 119 7.83 -12.77 14.58
N ALA A 120 8.78 -12.05 15.17
CA ALA A 120 9.23 -10.75 14.69
C ALA A 120 9.70 -10.76 13.23
N THR A 121 10.14 -11.92 12.73
CA THR A 121 10.58 -12.14 11.34
C THR A 121 9.45 -12.48 10.38
N GLY A 122 8.23 -12.63 10.88
CA GLY A 122 7.07 -13.05 10.10
C GLY A 122 6.67 -14.52 10.32
N ILE A 123 5.47 -14.86 9.89
CA ILE A 123 4.87 -16.20 10.04
C ILE A 123 5.76 -17.25 9.36
N PRO A 124 6.15 -18.35 10.04
CA PRO A 124 7.05 -19.36 9.47
C PRO A 124 6.58 -19.91 8.13
N GLN A 125 5.30 -20.25 8.01
CA GLN A 125 4.71 -20.77 6.76
C GLN A 125 4.87 -19.78 5.60
N LEU A 126 4.69 -18.48 5.84
CA LEU A 126 4.88 -17.46 4.80
C LEU A 126 6.34 -17.39 4.37
N ARG A 127 7.30 -17.51 5.29
CA ARG A 127 8.73 -17.50 4.98
C ARG A 127 9.15 -18.73 4.17
N GLU A 128 8.55 -19.90 4.45
CA GLU A 128 8.74 -21.13 3.67
C GLU A 128 8.23 -20.98 2.24
N GLU A 129 7.03 -20.41 2.07
CA GLU A 129 6.44 -20.13 0.75
C GLU A 129 7.25 -19.11 -0.04
N ILE A 130 7.74 -18.05 0.61
CA ILE A 130 8.64 -17.06 -0.02
C ILE A 130 9.94 -17.74 -0.47
N SER A 131 10.55 -18.60 0.34
CA SER A 131 11.76 -19.36 -0.02
C SER A 131 11.50 -20.23 -1.25
N THR A 132 10.38 -20.93 -1.27
CA THR A 132 9.94 -21.76 -2.38
C THR A 132 9.72 -20.94 -3.65
N HIS A 133 9.03 -19.80 -3.53
CA HIS A 133 8.81 -18.89 -4.65
C HIS A 133 10.12 -18.33 -5.22
N LEU A 134 11.05 -17.89 -4.39
CA LEU A 134 12.35 -17.38 -4.80
C LEU A 134 13.15 -18.46 -5.57
N ARG A 135 13.09 -19.70 -5.12
CA ARG A 135 13.75 -20.81 -5.80
C ARG A 135 13.18 -21.04 -7.20
N TYR A 136 11.85 -21.05 -7.34
CA TYR A 136 11.22 -21.32 -8.65
C TYR A 136 11.29 -20.14 -9.61
N MET A 137 11.09 -18.92 -9.11
CA MET A 137 10.97 -17.74 -9.96
C MET A 137 12.30 -17.04 -10.23
N ARG A 138 13.27 -17.19 -9.33
CA ARG A 138 14.56 -16.47 -9.39
C ARG A 138 15.80 -17.39 -9.32
N GLY A 139 15.61 -18.70 -9.14
CA GLY A 139 16.72 -19.64 -8.95
C GLY A 139 17.49 -19.43 -7.63
N LEU A 140 16.93 -18.67 -6.69
CA LEU A 140 17.58 -18.34 -5.41
C LEU A 140 17.20 -19.38 -4.35
N VAL A 141 18.20 -20.05 -3.79
CA VAL A 141 18.03 -20.98 -2.66
C VAL A 141 18.33 -20.22 -1.37
N VAL A 142 17.29 -19.89 -0.62
CA VAL A 142 17.37 -19.14 0.64
C VAL A 142 16.75 -19.97 1.77
N ASN A 143 17.46 -20.08 2.91
CA ASN A 143 16.87 -20.67 4.11
C ASN A 143 15.73 -19.78 4.63
N PRO A 144 14.51 -20.30 4.90
CA PRO A 144 13.40 -19.54 5.47
C PRO A 144 13.75 -18.72 6.73
N ASP A 145 14.70 -19.18 7.55
CA ASP A 145 15.15 -18.47 8.75
C ASP A 145 15.95 -17.19 8.46
N ARG A 146 16.39 -17.01 7.22
CA ARG A 146 17.05 -15.78 6.74
C ARG A 146 16.10 -14.81 6.04
N ILE A 147 14.81 -15.12 6.02
CA ILE A 147 13.78 -14.27 5.44
C ILE A 147 13.11 -13.47 6.54
N ILE A 148 13.05 -12.17 6.36
CA ILE A 148 12.32 -11.24 7.22
C ILE A 148 11.19 -10.63 6.39
N VAL A 149 9.95 -10.81 6.86
CA VAL A 149 8.77 -10.21 6.23
C VAL A 149 8.61 -8.78 6.75
N THR A 150 8.50 -7.83 5.84
CA THR A 150 8.36 -6.40 6.17
C THR A 150 7.10 -5.82 5.54
N ALA A 151 6.70 -4.63 5.95
CA ALA A 151 5.53 -3.92 5.42
C ALA A 151 5.75 -3.34 4.00
N GLY A 152 6.73 -3.86 3.27
CA GLY A 152 7.07 -3.49 1.91
C GLY A 152 8.51 -3.03 1.77
N ALA A 153 8.93 -2.73 0.54
CA ALA A 153 10.32 -2.40 0.20
C ALA A 153 10.89 -1.20 0.98
N ARG A 154 10.06 -0.20 1.28
CA ARG A 154 10.50 0.97 2.05
C ARG A 154 10.84 0.62 3.50
N ASP A 155 10.01 -0.19 4.12
CA ASP A 155 10.20 -0.65 5.49
C ASP A 155 11.42 -1.56 5.58
N GLY A 156 11.53 -2.52 4.66
CA GLY A 156 12.71 -3.40 4.55
C GLY A 156 14.01 -2.62 4.35
N LEU A 157 13.99 -1.60 3.49
CA LEU A 157 15.15 -0.73 3.29
C LEU A 157 15.49 0.06 4.56
N ALA A 158 14.49 0.62 5.25
CA ALA A 158 14.70 1.36 6.48
C ALA A 158 15.29 0.47 7.57
N LEU A 159 14.77 -0.75 7.73
CA LEU A 159 15.30 -1.73 8.68
C LEU A 159 16.76 -2.06 8.39
N LEU A 160 17.10 -2.34 7.12
CA LEU A 160 18.46 -2.64 6.69
C LEU A 160 19.41 -1.47 6.97
N LEU A 161 19.01 -0.25 6.61
CA LEU A 161 19.85 0.94 6.78
C LEU A 161 20.08 1.30 8.26
N ASN A 162 19.09 1.08 9.13
CA ASN A 162 19.27 1.25 10.57
C ASN A 162 20.31 0.28 11.14
N VAL A 163 20.34 -0.96 10.66
CA VAL A 163 21.34 -1.97 11.09
C VAL A 163 22.74 -1.63 10.57
N LEU A 164 22.82 -1.13 9.33
CA LEU A 164 24.10 -0.80 8.70
C LEU A 164 24.71 0.52 9.22
N GLY A 165 23.92 1.36 9.89
CA GLY A 165 24.34 2.65 10.39
C GLY A 165 24.57 3.73 9.32
N PRO A 166 24.86 4.96 9.70
CA PRO A 166 25.07 6.08 8.78
C PRO A 166 26.17 5.84 7.75
N GLY A 167 26.05 6.44 6.56
CA GLY A 167 27.04 6.32 5.50
C GLY A 167 26.58 7.01 4.22
N THR A 168 27.40 6.95 3.19
CA THR A 168 27.12 7.50 1.86
C THR A 168 26.54 6.43 0.96
N ILE A 169 25.38 6.72 0.40
CA ILE A 169 24.61 5.79 -0.45
C ILE A 169 24.46 6.39 -1.84
N GLY A 170 24.95 5.67 -2.84
CA GLY A 170 24.66 5.97 -4.25
C GLY A 170 23.25 5.47 -4.61
N VAL A 171 22.44 6.31 -5.22
CA VAL A 171 21.06 6.01 -5.60
C VAL A 171 20.82 6.36 -7.05
N GLU A 172 20.18 5.48 -7.80
CA GLU A 172 19.82 5.70 -9.20
C GLU A 172 19.11 7.03 -9.44
N SER A 173 19.55 7.76 -10.48
CA SER A 173 18.96 9.03 -10.90
C SER A 173 18.90 9.10 -12.43
N PRO A 174 17.70 9.00 -13.06
CA PRO A 174 16.38 8.80 -12.42
C PRO A 174 16.25 7.42 -11.76
N GLY A 175 15.48 7.36 -10.66
CA GLY A 175 15.25 6.14 -9.87
C GLY A 175 13.89 6.17 -9.20
N TYR A 176 13.66 5.27 -8.25
CA TYR A 176 12.37 5.11 -7.58
C TYR A 176 12.19 6.17 -6.46
N PRO A 177 11.35 7.22 -6.64
CA PRO A 177 11.34 8.38 -5.75
C PRO A 177 11.02 8.04 -4.28
N SER A 178 10.17 7.02 -4.05
CA SER A 178 9.77 6.63 -2.70
C SER A 178 10.89 5.92 -1.93
N LEU A 179 11.74 5.13 -2.60
CA LEU A 179 12.89 4.46 -2.00
C LEU A 179 14.04 5.44 -1.76
N ARG A 180 14.25 6.39 -2.67
CA ARG A 180 15.28 7.42 -2.55
C ARG A 180 15.15 8.28 -1.29
N ARG A 181 13.92 8.49 -0.79
CA ARG A 181 13.67 9.28 0.43
C ARG A 181 14.07 8.56 1.72
N VAL A 182 14.08 7.24 1.73
CA VAL A 182 14.34 6.45 2.96
C VAL A 182 15.73 6.74 3.53
N PRO A 183 16.83 6.66 2.77
CA PRO A 183 18.15 6.97 3.30
C PRO A 183 18.26 8.39 3.85
N ALA A 184 17.68 9.38 3.16
CA ALA A 184 17.72 10.78 3.61
C ALA A 184 17.04 10.98 4.98
N THR A 185 15.90 10.31 5.21
CA THR A 185 15.18 10.40 6.50
C THR A 185 15.94 9.75 7.66
N LEU A 186 16.89 8.85 7.35
CA LEU A 186 17.72 8.14 8.32
C LEU A 186 19.12 8.76 8.50
N GLY A 187 19.34 9.94 7.92
CA GLY A 187 20.60 10.68 8.10
C GLY A 187 21.77 10.18 7.24
N HIS A 188 21.50 9.41 6.18
CA HIS A 188 22.53 9.02 5.21
C HIS A 188 22.79 10.14 4.21
N THR A 189 24.01 10.25 3.73
CA THR A 189 24.36 11.10 2.59
C THR A 189 23.97 10.39 1.29
N ILE A 190 23.29 11.10 0.39
CA ILE A 190 22.87 10.55 -0.90
C ILE A 190 23.75 11.12 -2.01
N VAL A 191 24.22 10.25 -2.88
CA VAL A 191 24.92 10.57 -4.12
C VAL A 191 24.10 10.05 -5.29
N ASP A 192 23.86 10.89 -6.29
CA ASP A 192 23.14 10.51 -7.50
C ASP A 192 24.05 9.68 -8.41
N LEU A 193 23.55 8.51 -8.80
CA LEU A 193 24.16 7.65 -9.80
C LEU A 193 23.37 7.79 -11.10
N HIS A 194 23.99 8.29 -12.13
CA HIS A 194 23.34 8.40 -13.43
C HIS A 194 23.05 7.01 -14.02
N THR A 195 21.85 6.87 -14.55
CA THR A 195 21.41 5.64 -15.22
C THR A 195 21.19 5.90 -16.69
N ASP A 196 21.61 4.95 -17.52
CA ASP A 196 21.27 4.88 -18.94
C ASP A 196 20.34 3.67 -19.20
N HIS A 197 20.20 3.28 -20.47
CA HIS A 197 19.39 2.13 -20.88
C HIS A 197 19.94 0.75 -20.42
N HIS A 198 21.14 0.72 -19.86
CA HIS A 198 21.75 -0.47 -19.23
C HIS A 198 21.73 -0.41 -17.70
N GLY A 199 21.22 0.68 -17.11
CA GLY A 199 21.23 0.93 -15.67
C GLY A 199 22.41 1.80 -15.21
N VAL A 200 22.87 1.59 -13.98
CA VAL A 200 24.03 2.32 -13.44
C VAL A 200 25.32 1.86 -14.11
N ASN A 201 26.12 2.81 -14.60
CA ASN A 201 27.42 2.50 -15.17
C ASN A 201 28.44 2.12 -14.08
N PRO A 202 28.93 0.86 -14.03
CA PRO A 202 29.88 0.45 -13.00
C PRO A 202 31.20 1.22 -13.01
N ALA A 203 31.62 1.77 -14.17
CA ALA A 203 32.84 2.57 -14.27
C ALA A 203 32.73 3.88 -13.50
N GLU A 204 31.55 4.48 -13.38
CA GLU A 204 31.34 5.69 -12.58
C GLU A 204 31.52 5.44 -11.08
N LEU A 205 31.16 4.24 -10.61
CA LEU A 205 31.28 3.86 -9.19
C LEU A 205 32.75 3.85 -8.74
N GLN A 206 33.69 3.55 -9.63
CA GLN A 206 35.12 3.49 -9.31
C GLN A 206 35.71 4.88 -9.02
N HIS A 207 35.07 5.93 -9.51
CA HIS A 207 35.50 7.33 -9.34
C HIS A 207 34.86 8.02 -8.13
N LEU A 208 33.85 7.41 -7.51
CA LEU A 208 33.14 7.95 -6.35
C LEU A 208 33.87 7.55 -5.05
N GLN A 209 34.71 8.45 -4.55
CA GLN A 209 35.36 8.25 -3.23
C GLN A 209 34.36 8.38 -2.11
N GLY A 210 34.49 7.52 -1.09
CA GLY A 210 33.65 7.57 0.09
C GLY A 210 32.21 7.04 -0.10
N LEU A 211 31.95 6.29 -1.18
CA LEU A 211 30.71 5.59 -1.39
C LEU A 211 30.71 4.26 -0.61
N ASP A 212 29.81 4.12 0.36
CA ASP A 212 29.75 2.93 1.21
C ASP A 212 28.82 1.87 0.60
N ARG A 213 27.74 2.31 -0.07
CA ARG A 213 26.64 1.45 -0.51
C ARG A 213 26.00 1.97 -1.79
N VAL A 214 25.38 1.07 -2.52
CA VAL A 214 24.62 1.39 -3.75
C VAL A 214 23.22 0.81 -3.62
N LEU A 215 22.21 1.62 -3.89
CA LEU A 215 20.82 1.22 -4.00
C LEU A 215 20.43 1.20 -5.48
N VAL A 216 20.16 0.02 -5.99
CA VAL A 216 19.70 -0.21 -7.38
C VAL A 216 18.35 -0.91 -7.39
N THR A 217 17.59 -0.67 -8.44
CA THR A 217 16.28 -1.27 -8.68
C THR A 217 16.29 -1.98 -10.04
N PRO A 218 16.96 -3.14 -10.14
CA PRO A 218 17.07 -3.85 -11.41
C PRO A 218 15.69 -4.34 -11.86
N SER A 219 15.39 -4.17 -13.16
CA SER A 219 14.16 -4.63 -13.83
C SER A 219 14.28 -6.05 -14.37
#